data_d4a4d1c7c987650e5fb8898486b6e65e
#
_entry.id   d4a4d1c7c987650e5fb8898486b6e65e
#
_cell.length_a   1.000
_cell.length_b   1.000
_cell.length_c   1.000
_cell.angle_alpha   90.00
_cell.angle_beta   90.00
_cell.angle_gamma   90.00
#
_symmetry.space_group_name_H-M   'P 1'
#
loop_
_entity.id
_entity.type
_entity.pdbx_description
1 polymer ?
#
loop_
_entity_poly.entity_id
_entity_poly.type
_entity_poly.pdbx_seq_one_letter_code
_entity_poly.pdbx_strand_id
1 'polypeptide(L)'
;WESDLHKTLDELRITGGEPMMSPSLWRLLDWFETQREKVNPKMRLAINSNLVPKRELFCKFLEKVKNIPNLHIYTSNEATYEQSNYIRDGMDYTSWYTHLVNLPGIRPAGIHNMCTVNALCLESLPEFLDDVVKNKKAWKRVYDVDFNFTLNILRFPSFQSPLVLPDNLRTKFKDNLQTWLDKNIEDLEPMEVAHTSRLVDYLDIVKTPHSEAFDLPKLRADFKNFYKQYDERRNKDFIKTFPIIGEWYNGL
;
A
#
# COMPACT_ATOMS: atom_id res chain seq x y z
N TRP A 1 -25.07 -10.87 11.96
CA TRP A 1 -24.81 -11.31 10.60
C TRP A 1 -25.89 -12.28 10.10
N GLU A 2 -26.08 -13.40 10.75
CA GLU A 2 -26.94 -14.50 10.27
C GLU A 2 -28.44 -14.16 10.24
N SER A 3 -28.92 -13.22 11.03
CA SER A 3 -30.34 -12.83 11.03
C SER A 3 -30.73 -12.06 9.77
N ASP A 4 -30.05 -10.92 9.49
CA ASP A 4 -30.50 -10.00 8.46
C ASP A 4 -29.40 -9.31 7.64
N LEU A 5 -28.21 -9.00 8.23
CA LEU A 5 -27.20 -8.18 7.58
C LEU A 5 -26.75 -8.75 6.23
N HIS A 6 -26.57 -10.06 6.12
CA HIS A 6 -26.14 -10.70 4.88
C HIS A 6 -27.11 -10.50 3.71
N LYS A 7 -28.39 -10.20 3.98
CA LYS A 7 -29.43 -9.98 2.94
C LYS A 7 -29.48 -8.57 2.42
N THR A 8 -29.07 -7.59 3.26
CA THR A 8 -29.30 -6.16 3.02
C THR A 8 -28.02 -5.36 2.86
N LEU A 9 -26.88 -5.88 3.30
CA LEU A 9 -25.61 -5.17 3.26
C LEU A 9 -25.09 -5.05 1.82
N ASP A 10 -24.71 -3.85 1.41
CA ASP A 10 -24.11 -3.60 0.09
C ASP A 10 -22.60 -3.82 0.10
N GLU A 11 -21.93 -3.56 1.21
CA GLU A 11 -20.50 -3.83 1.38
C GLU A 11 -20.19 -4.37 2.78
N LEU A 12 -19.44 -5.47 2.83
CA LEU A 12 -18.78 -5.96 4.03
C LEU A 12 -17.27 -5.78 3.88
N ARG A 13 -16.69 -4.87 4.67
CA ARG A 13 -15.25 -4.64 4.67
C ARG A 13 -14.59 -5.21 5.92
N ILE A 14 -13.62 -6.09 5.72
CA ILE A 14 -12.83 -6.71 6.78
C ILE A 14 -11.46 -6.05 6.82
N THR A 15 -11.17 -5.37 7.93
CA THR A 15 -9.94 -4.60 8.14
C THR A 15 -9.36 -4.85 9.54
N GLY A 16 -8.21 -4.24 9.82
CA GLY A 16 -7.56 -4.26 11.13
C GLY A 16 -6.64 -5.47 11.31
N GLY A 17 -5.46 -5.27 11.89
CA GLY A 17 -4.45 -6.31 12.03
C GLY A 17 -4.18 -7.05 10.70
N GLU A 18 -4.02 -8.38 10.79
CA GLU A 18 -4.02 -9.25 9.62
C GLU A 18 -5.26 -10.17 9.67
N PRO A 19 -6.26 -9.98 8.79
CA PRO A 19 -7.49 -10.76 8.83
C PRO A 19 -7.28 -12.28 8.74
N MET A 20 -6.30 -12.73 7.96
CA MET A 20 -6.02 -14.17 7.82
C MET A 20 -5.55 -14.81 9.14
N MET A 21 -5.08 -14.01 10.11
CA MET A 21 -4.74 -14.47 11.45
C MET A 21 -5.96 -14.51 12.39
N SER A 22 -7.11 -13.98 11.97
CA SER A 22 -8.32 -13.90 12.79
C SER A 22 -9.20 -15.13 12.63
N PRO A 23 -9.53 -15.87 13.72
CA PRO A 23 -10.51 -16.95 13.66
C PRO A 23 -11.89 -16.51 13.15
N SER A 24 -12.23 -15.23 13.32
CA SER A 24 -13.52 -14.69 12.84
C SER A 24 -13.61 -14.63 11.33
N LEU A 25 -12.50 -14.32 10.64
CA LEU A 25 -12.48 -14.41 9.17
C LEU A 25 -12.80 -15.82 8.70
N TRP A 26 -12.14 -16.83 9.27
CA TRP A 26 -12.31 -18.23 8.85
C TRP A 26 -13.75 -18.70 9.06
N ARG A 27 -14.36 -18.39 10.22
CA ARG A 27 -15.78 -18.70 10.47
C ARG A 27 -16.72 -18.03 9.45
N LEU A 28 -16.42 -16.78 9.07
CA LEU A 28 -17.19 -16.07 8.05
C LEU A 28 -17.03 -16.73 6.68
N LEU A 29 -15.81 -17.10 6.28
CA LEU A 29 -15.56 -17.78 5.00
C LEU A 29 -16.20 -19.18 4.96
N ASP A 30 -16.18 -19.93 6.07
CA ASP A 30 -16.89 -21.20 6.18
C ASP A 30 -18.41 -21.00 6.03
N TRP A 31 -18.95 -19.93 6.60
CA TRP A 31 -20.36 -19.57 6.44
C TRP A 31 -20.68 -19.22 4.97
N PHE A 32 -19.84 -18.45 4.29
CA PHE A 32 -20.01 -18.15 2.86
C PHE A 32 -20.00 -19.40 1.99
N GLU A 33 -19.17 -20.37 2.29
CA GLU A 33 -19.08 -21.63 1.55
C GLU A 33 -20.42 -22.39 1.56
N THR A 34 -21.15 -22.37 2.68
CA THR A 34 -22.40 -23.11 2.89
C THR A 34 -23.68 -22.30 2.66
N GLN A 35 -23.64 -20.99 2.75
CA GLN A 35 -24.82 -20.11 2.77
C GLN A 35 -24.77 -19.00 1.70
N ARG A 36 -23.87 -19.11 0.73
CA ARG A 36 -23.64 -18.08 -0.29
C ARG A 36 -24.91 -17.59 -0.98
N GLU A 37 -25.84 -18.51 -1.26
CA GLU A 37 -27.09 -18.20 -1.96
C GLU A 37 -28.03 -17.27 -1.16
N LYS A 38 -27.81 -17.14 0.15
CA LYS A 38 -28.58 -16.27 1.03
C LYS A 38 -28.07 -14.84 1.08
N VAL A 39 -26.84 -14.61 0.59
CA VAL A 39 -26.20 -13.31 0.61
C VAL A 39 -26.79 -12.41 -0.47
N ASN A 40 -26.92 -11.11 -0.18
CA ASN A 40 -27.22 -10.11 -1.21
C ASN A 40 -26.26 -10.32 -2.41
N PRO A 41 -26.75 -10.65 -3.61
CA PRO A 41 -25.89 -10.95 -4.75
C PRO A 41 -25.05 -9.74 -5.22
N LYS A 42 -25.43 -8.54 -4.80
CA LYS A 42 -24.71 -7.30 -5.09
C LYS A 42 -23.68 -6.96 -4.01
N MET A 43 -23.68 -7.68 -2.89
CA MET A 43 -22.79 -7.37 -1.78
C MET A 43 -21.34 -7.50 -2.20
N ARG A 44 -20.59 -6.45 -1.95
CA ARG A 44 -19.13 -6.41 -2.11
C ARG A 44 -18.46 -6.95 -0.84
N LEU A 45 -17.70 -8.03 -0.96
CA LEU A 45 -16.81 -8.46 0.12
C LEU A 45 -15.42 -7.86 -0.10
N ALA A 46 -14.98 -6.98 0.78
CA ALA A 46 -13.67 -6.34 0.74
C ALA A 46 -12.79 -6.84 1.88
N ILE A 47 -11.65 -7.42 1.56
CA ILE A 47 -10.70 -7.95 2.57
C ILE A 47 -9.38 -7.20 2.45
N ASN A 48 -8.95 -6.55 3.53
CA ASN A 48 -7.66 -5.87 3.61
C ASN A 48 -6.63 -6.79 4.26
N SER A 49 -5.59 -7.17 3.53
CA SER A 49 -4.52 -8.04 4.03
C SER A 49 -3.14 -7.46 3.71
N ASN A 50 -2.18 -7.68 4.60
CA ASN A 50 -0.78 -7.39 4.32
C ASN A 50 -0.15 -8.38 3.32
N LEU A 51 -0.85 -9.44 2.95
CA LEU A 51 -0.44 -10.51 2.04
C LEU A 51 0.89 -11.20 2.41
N VAL A 52 1.27 -11.20 3.70
CA VAL A 52 2.48 -11.87 4.20
C VAL A 52 2.17 -12.99 5.22
N PRO A 53 1.03 -13.71 5.12
CA PRO A 53 0.83 -14.89 5.93
C PRO A 53 1.75 -16.03 5.47
N LYS A 54 1.89 -17.08 6.28
CA LYS A 54 2.54 -18.32 5.84
C LYS A 54 1.83 -18.87 4.58
N ARG A 55 2.61 -19.47 3.69
CA ARG A 55 2.13 -19.99 2.40
C ARG A 55 0.91 -20.91 2.52
N GLU A 56 0.92 -21.81 3.51
CA GLU A 56 -0.19 -22.74 3.74
C GLU A 56 -1.50 -22.01 4.06
N LEU A 57 -1.39 -20.94 4.86
CA LEU A 57 -2.53 -20.12 5.23
C LEU A 57 -3.06 -19.31 4.05
N PHE A 58 -2.16 -18.79 3.21
CA PHE A 58 -2.52 -18.10 1.98
C PHE A 58 -3.21 -19.05 0.98
N CYS A 59 -2.67 -20.25 0.76
CA CYS A 59 -3.31 -21.25 -0.10
C CYS A 59 -4.71 -21.61 0.40
N LYS A 60 -4.87 -21.83 1.71
CA LYS A 60 -6.18 -22.07 2.32
C LYS A 60 -7.13 -20.89 2.09
N PHE A 61 -6.64 -19.66 2.19
CA PHE A 61 -7.43 -18.45 1.91
C PHE A 61 -7.93 -18.45 0.46
N LEU A 62 -7.05 -18.66 -0.52
CA LEU A 62 -7.44 -18.71 -1.94
C LEU A 62 -8.53 -19.75 -2.19
N GLU A 63 -8.42 -20.95 -1.62
CA GLU A 63 -9.43 -22.01 -1.76
C GLU A 63 -10.80 -21.56 -1.22
N LYS A 64 -10.82 -20.88 -0.07
CA LYS A 64 -12.07 -20.43 0.56
C LYS A 64 -12.76 -19.29 -0.19
N VAL A 65 -11.98 -18.39 -0.81
CA VAL A 65 -12.54 -17.17 -1.42
C VAL A 65 -12.79 -17.28 -2.92
N LYS A 66 -12.24 -18.29 -3.62
CA LYS A 66 -12.29 -18.43 -5.10
C LYS A 66 -13.70 -18.42 -5.70
N ASN A 67 -14.71 -18.76 -4.91
CA ASN A 67 -16.10 -18.81 -5.36
C ASN A 67 -16.97 -17.68 -4.78
N ILE A 68 -16.39 -16.72 -4.07
CA ILE A 68 -17.15 -15.60 -3.51
C ILE A 68 -17.35 -14.56 -4.61
N PRO A 69 -18.59 -14.25 -4.98
CA PRO A 69 -18.87 -13.23 -5.99
C PRO A 69 -18.51 -11.84 -5.43
N ASN A 70 -18.17 -10.92 -6.32
CA ASN A 70 -17.86 -9.53 -5.99
C ASN A 70 -16.81 -9.38 -4.85
N LEU A 71 -15.80 -10.27 -4.86
CA LEU A 71 -14.67 -10.23 -3.92
C LEU A 71 -13.68 -9.15 -4.35
N HIS A 72 -13.30 -8.28 -3.41
CA HIS A 72 -12.23 -7.31 -3.58
C HIS A 72 -11.12 -7.53 -2.55
N ILE A 73 -9.90 -7.63 -3.01
CA ILE A 73 -8.72 -7.78 -2.14
C ILE A 73 -7.96 -6.45 -2.10
N TYR A 74 -7.73 -5.97 -0.88
CA TYR A 74 -6.92 -4.80 -0.62
C TYR A 74 -5.62 -5.23 0.02
N THR A 75 -4.52 -4.69 -0.48
CA THR A 75 -3.19 -4.84 0.14
C THR A 75 -2.52 -3.49 0.27
N SER A 76 -1.41 -3.44 0.97
CA SER A 76 -0.72 -2.17 1.21
C SER A 76 0.78 -2.34 1.01
N ASN A 77 1.31 -1.62 0.04
CA ASN A 77 2.75 -1.46 -0.16
C ASN A 77 3.02 -0.17 -0.94
N GLU A 78 4.19 0.42 -0.78
CA GLU A 78 4.56 1.71 -1.38
C GLU A 78 6.04 1.81 -1.79
N ALA A 79 6.78 0.70 -1.76
CA ALA A 79 8.20 0.64 -2.07
C ALA A 79 8.58 -0.75 -2.57
N THR A 80 9.81 -0.90 -3.07
CA THR A 80 10.34 -2.18 -3.56
C THR A 80 11.34 -2.80 -2.59
N TYR A 81 11.46 -4.12 -2.62
CA TYR A 81 12.49 -4.93 -1.95
C TYR A 81 12.82 -4.51 -0.50
N GLU A 82 14.09 -4.22 -0.25
CA GLU A 82 14.60 -3.88 1.08
C GLU A 82 13.98 -2.60 1.65
N GLN A 83 13.62 -1.64 0.78
CA GLN A 83 12.94 -0.42 1.22
C GLN A 83 11.53 -0.72 1.72
N SER A 84 10.79 -1.60 1.05
CA SER A 84 9.49 -2.08 1.54
C SER A 84 9.62 -2.77 2.89
N ASN A 85 10.60 -3.70 3.02
CA ASN A 85 10.87 -4.42 4.27
C ASN A 85 11.30 -3.48 5.40
N TYR A 86 11.95 -2.37 5.07
CA TYR A 86 12.34 -1.35 6.06
C TYR A 86 11.13 -0.53 6.52
N ILE A 87 10.36 0.01 5.59
CA ILE A 87 9.21 0.89 5.86
C ILE A 87 8.13 0.16 6.65
N ARG A 88 7.89 -1.11 6.31
CA ARG A 88 6.87 -1.96 6.93
C ARG A 88 7.51 -3.06 7.75
N ASP A 89 7.62 -2.85 9.06
CA ASP A 89 8.19 -3.85 9.95
C ASP A 89 7.39 -5.16 9.88
N GLY A 90 8.11 -6.28 9.70
CA GLY A 90 7.50 -7.59 9.48
C GLY A 90 7.06 -7.88 8.05
N MET A 91 7.24 -6.94 7.11
CA MET A 91 7.08 -7.21 5.69
C MET A 91 8.21 -8.09 5.17
N ASP A 92 7.87 -9.06 4.35
CA ASP A 92 8.77 -9.74 3.40
C ASP A 92 8.24 -9.47 1.99
N TYR A 93 8.91 -8.57 1.28
CA TYR A 93 8.51 -8.15 -0.07
C TYR A 93 8.40 -9.33 -1.04
N THR A 94 9.32 -10.30 -0.95
CA THR A 94 9.31 -11.47 -1.83
C THR A 94 8.07 -12.33 -1.61
N SER A 95 7.72 -12.60 -0.37
CA SER A 95 6.48 -13.31 -0.02
C SER A 95 5.24 -12.51 -0.42
N TRP A 96 5.23 -11.20 -0.15
CA TRP A 96 4.13 -10.31 -0.54
C TRP A 96 3.90 -10.33 -2.05
N TYR A 97 4.97 -10.14 -2.85
CA TYR A 97 4.87 -10.13 -4.32
C TYR A 97 4.44 -11.50 -4.87
N THR A 98 4.99 -12.58 -4.31
CA THR A 98 4.61 -13.95 -4.67
C THR A 98 3.11 -14.19 -4.43
N HIS A 99 2.59 -13.76 -3.29
CA HIS A 99 1.17 -13.91 -2.97
C HIS A 99 0.31 -12.98 -3.85
N LEU A 100 0.73 -11.74 -4.06
CA LEU A 100 0.03 -10.78 -4.91
C LEU A 100 -0.19 -11.33 -6.33
N VAL A 101 0.84 -11.86 -6.98
CA VAL A 101 0.74 -12.37 -8.36
C VAL A 101 -0.07 -13.67 -8.50
N ASN A 102 -0.38 -14.33 -7.40
CA ASN A 102 -1.27 -15.49 -7.40
C ASN A 102 -2.77 -15.13 -7.25
N LEU A 103 -3.09 -13.90 -6.79
CA LEU A 103 -4.48 -13.48 -6.60
C LEU A 103 -5.33 -13.49 -7.89
N PRO A 104 -4.82 -13.06 -9.06
CA PRO A 104 -5.64 -13.05 -10.28
C PRO A 104 -6.15 -14.43 -10.68
N GLY A 105 -5.48 -15.51 -10.27
CA GLY A 105 -5.89 -16.88 -10.54
C GLY A 105 -7.27 -17.26 -9.99
N ILE A 106 -7.72 -16.62 -8.91
CA ILE A 106 -9.08 -16.79 -8.35
C ILE A 106 -10.11 -15.82 -8.94
N ARG A 107 -9.71 -14.94 -9.86
CA ARG A 107 -10.55 -13.95 -10.54
C ARG A 107 -11.42 -13.12 -9.58
N PRO A 108 -10.82 -12.41 -8.62
CA PRO A 108 -11.58 -11.48 -7.78
C PRO A 108 -12.15 -10.35 -8.65
N ALA A 109 -13.20 -9.69 -8.18
CA ALA A 109 -13.79 -8.53 -8.86
C ALA A 109 -12.83 -7.33 -8.92
N GLY A 110 -11.85 -7.26 -8.02
CA GLY A 110 -10.77 -6.28 -8.07
C GLY A 110 -9.69 -6.54 -7.04
N ILE A 111 -8.48 -6.12 -7.38
CA ILE A 111 -7.33 -6.08 -6.48
C ILE A 111 -6.91 -4.61 -6.34
N HIS A 112 -6.62 -4.17 -5.13
CA HIS A 112 -6.33 -2.77 -4.84
C HIS A 112 -5.09 -2.65 -3.96
N ASN A 113 -4.10 -1.87 -4.40
CA ASN A 113 -2.95 -1.54 -3.58
C ASN A 113 -3.11 -0.16 -2.95
N MET A 114 -3.02 -0.07 -1.64
CA MET A 114 -3.12 1.17 -0.88
C MET A 114 -1.72 1.59 -0.44
N CYS A 115 -1.18 2.64 -1.06
CA CYS A 115 0.10 3.22 -0.65
C CYS A 115 -0.14 4.26 0.45
N THR A 116 0.66 4.20 1.51
CA THR A 116 0.76 5.27 2.52
C THR A 116 2.11 5.96 2.35
N VAL A 117 2.13 6.96 1.47
CA VAL A 117 3.37 7.62 1.03
C VAL A 117 3.94 8.48 2.14
N ASN A 118 5.07 8.07 2.68
CA ASN A 118 5.92 8.80 3.62
C ASN A 118 7.21 9.28 2.93
N ALA A 119 8.10 9.95 3.66
CA ALA A 119 9.36 10.46 3.11
C ALA A 119 10.23 9.38 2.46
N LEU A 120 10.27 8.16 3.02
CA LEU A 120 11.15 7.08 2.58
C LEU A 120 10.67 6.41 1.29
N CYS A 121 9.35 6.33 1.09
CA CYS A 121 8.78 5.67 -0.09
C CYS A 121 9.24 6.32 -1.40
N LEU A 122 9.48 7.63 -1.39
CA LEU A 122 9.75 8.42 -2.60
C LEU A 122 10.97 7.94 -3.38
N GLU A 123 11.91 7.27 -2.71
CA GLU A 123 13.14 6.79 -3.34
C GLU A 123 12.87 5.66 -4.36
N SER A 124 11.91 4.77 -4.08
CA SER A 124 11.56 3.64 -4.98
C SER A 124 10.10 3.64 -5.44
N LEU A 125 9.33 4.68 -5.12
CA LEU A 125 7.91 4.72 -5.50
C LEU A 125 7.67 4.61 -7.00
N PRO A 126 8.40 5.30 -7.90
CA PRO A 126 8.21 5.14 -9.34
C PRO A 126 8.48 3.71 -9.82
N GLU A 127 9.53 3.04 -9.31
CA GLU A 127 9.84 1.65 -9.62
C GLU A 127 8.72 0.71 -9.16
N PHE A 128 8.22 0.92 -7.95
CA PHE A 128 7.09 0.18 -7.42
C PHE A 128 5.83 0.35 -8.28
N LEU A 129 5.54 1.57 -8.71
CA LEU A 129 4.39 1.86 -9.56
C LEU A 129 4.55 1.30 -10.99
N ASP A 130 5.77 1.18 -11.52
CA ASP A 130 6.04 0.47 -12.78
C ASP A 130 5.64 -1.00 -12.68
N ASP A 131 5.97 -1.68 -11.56
CA ASP A 131 5.55 -3.06 -11.31
C ASP A 131 4.01 -3.18 -11.20
N VAL A 132 3.35 -2.21 -10.57
CA VAL A 132 1.89 -2.16 -10.48
C VAL A 132 1.26 -2.04 -11.87
N VAL A 133 1.70 -1.10 -12.71
CA VAL A 133 1.19 -0.89 -14.07
C VAL A 133 1.43 -2.11 -14.94
N LYS A 134 2.61 -2.72 -14.87
CA LYS A 134 2.94 -3.96 -15.58
C LYS A 134 1.98 -5.09 -15.23
N ASN A 135 1.72 -5.30 -13.93
CA ASN A 135 0.80 -6.33 -13.46
C ASN A 135 -0.65 -6.00 -13.86
N LYS A 136 -1.08 -4.74 -13.73
CA LYS A 136 -2.41 -4.26 -14.16
C LYS A 136 -2.71 -4.66 -15.61
N LYS A 137 -1.79 -4.34 -16.53
CA LYS A 137 -1.93 -4.67 -17.96
C LYS A 137 -1.96 -6.19 -18.19
N ALA A 138 -1.08 -6.93 -17.54
CA ALA A 138 -0.99 -8.38 -17.68
C ALA A 138 -2.26 -9.08 -17.15
N TRP A 139 -2.74 -8.68 -15.98
CA TRP A 139 -3.89 -9.33 -15.35
C TRP A 139 -5.21 -8.98 -16.04
N LYS A 140 -5.36 -7.74 -16.51
CA LYS A 140 -6.52 -7.38 -17.34
C LYS A 140 -6.60 -8.23 -18.59
N ARG A 141 -5.47 -8.41 -19.29
CA ARG A 141 -5.41 -9.19 -20.52
C ARG A 141 -5.65 -10.68 -20.31
N VAL A 142 -5.09 -11.28 -19.24
CA VAL A 142 -5.08 -12.75 -19.05
C VAL A 142 -6.27 -13.24 -18.24
N TYR A 143 -6.68 -12.50 -17.22
CA TYR A 143 -7.66 -12.93 -16.22
C TYR A 143 -8.94 -12.08 -16.24
N ASP A 144 -8.93 -10.94 -16.93
CA ASP A 144 -9.96 -9.88 -16.85
C ASP A 144 -10.14 -9.38 -15.40
N VAL A 145 -9.04 -9.20 -14.67
CA VAL A 145 -9.03 -8.72 -13.29
C VAL A 145 -8.44 -7.32 -13.26
N ASP A 146 -9.15 -6.40 -12.60
CA ASP A 146 -8.68 -5.03 -12.38
C ASP A 146 -7.71 -4.97 -11.21
N PHE A 147 -6.57 -4.30 -11.41
CA PHE A 147 -5.60 -3.98 -10.38
C PHE A 147 -5.37 -2.48 -10.34
N ASN A 148 -5.71 -1.84 -9.23
CA ASN A 148 -5.64 -0.40 -9.06
C ASN A 148 -4.83 -0.02 -7.83
N PHE A 149 -4.28 1.20 -7.80
CA PHE A 149 -3.60 1.74 -6.64
C PHE A 149 -4.19 3.06 -6.15
N THR A 150 -3.93 3.40 -4.90
CA THR A 150 -4.22 4.70 -4.33
C THR A 150 -2.99 5.24 -3.60
N LEU A 151 -2.71 6.55 -3.73
CA LEU A 151 -1.63 7.21 -2.99
C LEU A 151 -2.23 8.08 -1.88
N ASN A 152 -2.06 7.64 -0.63
CA ASN A 152 -2.45 8.39 0.56
C ASN A 152 -1.19 9.03 1.16
N ILE A 153 -1.17 10.35 1.22
CA ILE A 153 0.00 11.09 1.71
C ILE A 153 0.01 11.06 3.24
N LEU A 154 1.08 10.54 3.83
CA LEU A 154 1.26 10.53 5.28
C LEU A 154 1.57 11.94 5.77
N ARG A 155 0.65 12.52 6.54
CA ARG A 155 0.78 13.85 7.13
C ARG A 155 1.10 13.80 8.63
N PHE A 156 0.77 12.70 9.26
CA PHE A 156 1.00 12.47 10.69
C PHE A 156 1.47 11.01 10.93
N PRO A 157 2.53 10.81 11.75
CA PRO A 157 3.31 11.85 12.44
C PRO A 157 4.09 12.72 11.45
N SER A 158 4.13 14.04 11.71
CA SER A 158 4.62 15.02 10.73
C SER A 158 6.09 14.86 10.37
N PHE A 159 6.90 14.28 11.24
CA PHE A 159 8.31 13.99 10.94
C PHE A 159 8.50 12.88 9.90
N GLN A 160 7.48 12.10 9.59
CA GLN A 160 7.51 11.09 8.51
C GLN A 160 6.90 11.61 7.20
N SER A 161 6.30 12.80 7.20
CA SER A 161 5.74 13.39 5.99
C SER A 161 6.83 13.61 4.92
N PRO A 162 6.50 13.44 3.63
CA PRO A 162 7.40 13.83 2.53
C PRO A 162 7.98 15.23 2.63
N LEU A 163 7.28 16.17 3.29
CA LEU A 163 7.72 17.57 3.45
C LEU A 163 8.88 17.77 4.44
N VAL A 164 9.30 16.73 5.18
CA VAL A 164 10.49 16.81 6.05
C VAL A 164 11.79 16.85 5.24
N LEU A 165 11.77 16.27 4.04
CA LEU A 165 12.93 16.23 3.15
C LEU A 165 13.35 17.65 2.72
N PRO A 166 14.64 17.86 2.43
CA PRO A 166 15.13 19.11 1.87
C PRO A 166 14.60 19.36 0.45
N ASP A 167 14.57 20.62 0.05
CA ASP A 167 13.96 21.05 -1.20
C ASP A 167 14.55 20.36 -2.43
N ASN A 168 15.88 20.18 -2.46
CA ASN A 168 16.56 19.49 -3.54
C ASN A 168 16.10 18.02 -3.71
N LEU A 169 15.89 17.29 -2.61
CA LEU A 169 15.37 15.92 -2.67
C LEU A 169 13.88 15.90 -3.06
N ARG A 170 13.08 16.83 -2.50
CA ARG A 170 11.66 16.92 -2.87
C ARG A 170 11.49 17.23 -4.35
N THR A 171 12.27 18.18 -4.90
CA THR A 171 12.27 18.51 -6.32
C THR A 171 12.67 17.29 -7.16
N LYS A 172 13.77 16.62 -6.80
CA LYS A 172 14.22 15.40 -7.49
C LYS A 172 13.13 14.33 -7.54
N PHE A 173 12.49 14.03 -6.41
CA PHE A 173 11.44 13.00 -6.36
C PHE A 173 10.16 13.44 -7.06
N LYS A 174 9.82 14.73 -6.99
CA LYS A 174 8.71 15.32 -7.75
C LYS A 174 8.93 15.13 -9.26
N ASP A 175 10.10 15.50 -9.77
CA ASP A 175 10.40 15.43 -11.19
C ASP A 175 10.43 13.98 -11.69
N ASN A 176 10.95 13.05 -10.89
CA ASN A 176 10.91 11.62 -11.19
C ASN A 176 9.47 11.10 -11.27
N LEU A 177 8.63 11.50 -10.32
CA LEU A 177 7.23 11.07 -10.27
C LEU A 177 6.40 11.70 -11.39
N GLN A 178 6.65 12.98 -11.74
CA GLN A 178 6.02 13.63 -12.90
C GLN A 178 6.41 12.92 -14.20
N THR A 179 7.71 12.64 -14.38
CA THR A 179 8.20 11.89 -15.56
C THR A 179 7.55 10.51 -15.65
N TRP A 180 7.40 9.83 -14.51
CA TRP A 180 6.71 8.55 -14.43
C TRP A 180 5.23 8.68 -14.83
N LEU A 181 4.54 9.69 -14.33
CA LEU A 181 3.13 9.95 -14.63
C LEU A 181 2.92 10.23 -16.12
N ASP A 182 3.73 11.11 -16.71
CA ASP A 182 3.64 11.47 -18.12
C ASP A 182 3.85 10.25 -19.05
N LYS A 183 4.77 9.36 -18.65
CA LYS A 183 5.06 8.11 -19.38
C LYS A 183 3.90 7.10 -19.32
N ASN A 184 3.19 7.03 -18.21
CA ASN A 184 2.24 5.96 -17.95
C ASN A 184 0.77 6.41 -17.99
N ILE A 185 0.47 7.68 -18.29
CA ILE A 185 -0.85 8.30 -18.12
C ILE A 185 -1.97 7.57 -18.87
N GLU A 186 -1.68 6.99 -20.03
CA GLU A 186 -2.66 6.24 -20.83
C GLU A 186 -3.03 4.88 -20.22
N ASP A 187 -2.20 4.35 -19.32
CA ASP A 187 -2.40 3.07 -18.65
C ASP A 187 -3.09 3.23 -17.28
N LEU A 188 -3.31 4.48 -16.84
CA LEU A 188 -3.84 4.81 -15.51
C LEU A 188 -5.33 5.12 -15.54
N GLU A 189 -6.03 4.72 -14.46
CA GLU A 189 -7.38 5.18 -14.21
C GLU A 189 -7.40 6.66 -13.80
N PRO A 190 -8.49 7.40 -14.05
CA PRO A 190 -8.59 8.82 -13.67
C PRO A 190 -8.26 9.09 -12.20
N MET A 191 -8.63 8.17 -11.29
CA MET A 191 -8.33 8.29 -9.87
C MET A 191 -6.84 8.10 -9.58
N GLU A 192 -6.15 7.21 -10.29
CA GLU A 192 -4.71 6.99 -10.14
C GLU A 192 -3.92 8.21 -10.62
N VAL A 193 -4.33 8.80 -11.76
CA VAL A 193 -3.79 10.07 -12.26
C VAL A 193 -3.98 11.17 -11.21
N ALA A 194 -5.20 11.35 -10.69
CA ALA A 194 -5.50 12.38 -9.69
C ALA A 194 -4.69 12.20 -8.40
N HIS A 195 -4.49 10.97 -7.93
CA HIS A 195 -3.69 10.68 -6.75
C HIS A 195 -2.22 10.98 -6.97
N THR A 196 -1.68 10.64 -8.13
CA THR A 196 -0.27 10.89 -8.48
C THR A 196 -0.01 12.39 -8.66
N SER A 197 -0.87 13.10 -9.40
CA SER A 197 -0.78 14.56 -9.56
C SER A 197 -0.86 15.28 -8.20
N ARG A 198 -1.77 14.87 -7.32
CA ARG A 198 -1.87 15.42 -5.97
C ARG A 198 -0.59 15.21 -5.15
N LEU A 199 0.11 14.08 -5.31
CA LEU A 199 1.39 13.84 -4.65
C LEU A 199 2.49 14.73 -5.23
N VAL A 200 2.54 14.90 -6.56
CA VAL A 200 3.45 15.84 -7.25
C VAL A 200 3.25 17.26 -6.72
N ASP A 201 2.01 17.75 -6.68
CA ASP A 201 1.67 19.07 -6.14
C ASP A 201 2.05 19.21 -4.66
N TYR A 202 1.85 18.14 -3.88
CA TYR A 202 2.19 18.14 -2.45
C TYR A 202 3.69 18.27 -2.21
N LEU A 203 4.53 17.69 -3.06
CA LEU A 203 5.98 17.80 -2.97
C LEU A 203 6.49 19.23 -3.28
N ASP A 204 5.70 20.02 -3.99
CA ASP A 204 6.01 21.40 -4.36
C ASP A 204 5.60 22.43 -3.28
N ILE A 205 4.89 22.01 -2.24
CA ILE A 205 4.46 22.91 -1.18
C ILE A 205 5.68 23.50 -0.45
N VAL A 206 5.84 24.82 -0.59
CA VAL A 206 6.83 25.57 0.18
C VAL A 206 6.27 25.81 1.59
N LYS A 207 6.91 25.22 2.60
CA LYS A 207 6.61 25.51 4.00
C LYS A 207 7.48 26.64 4.47
N THR A 208 6.86 27.71 4.97
CA THR A 208 7.58 28.76 5.68
C THR A 208 8.25 28.16 6.93
N PRO A 209 9.55 28.41 7.16
CA PRO A 209 10.35 27.75 8.20
C PRO A 209 9.85 27.94 9.65
N HIS A 210 8.88 28.80 9.89
CA HIS A 210 8.48 29.27 11.21
C HIS A 210 6.98 29.24 11.48
N SER A 211 6.20 28.36 10.83
CA SER A 211 4.84 28.16 11.32
C SER A 211 4.89 27.26 12.56
N GLU A 212 4.25 27.66 13.66
CA GLU A 212 4.15 26.85 14.90
C GLU A 212 3.65 25.42 14.63
N ALA A 213 2.89 25.23 13.55
CA ALA A 213 2.36 23.94 13.14
C ALA A 213 3.38 23.06 12.36
N PHE A 214 4.51 23.61 11.88
CA PHE A 214 5.49 22.88 11.08
C PHE A 214 6.91 23.42 11.31
N ASP A 215 7.45 23.13 12.50
CA ASP A 215 8.84 23.42 12.87
C ASP A 215 9.78 22.43 12.18
N LEU A 216 10.27 22.79 11.01
CA LEU A 216 11.08 21.90 10.16
C LEU A 216 12.39 21.42 10.84
N PRO A 217 13.18 22.29 11.54
CA PRO A 217 14.33 21.83 12.32
C PRO A 217 13.98 20.76 13.35
N LYS A 218 12.91 20.97 14.12
CA LYS A 218 12.43 19.99 15.11
C LYS A 218 11.99 18.70 14.45
N LEU A 219 11.20 18.77 13.36
CA LEU A 219 10.74 17.58 12.65
C LEU A 219 11.90 16.77 12.06
N ARG A 220 12.96 17.41 11.59
CA ARG A 220 14.17 16.74 11.12
C ARG A 220 14.95 16.08 12.25
N ALA A 221 15.04 16.73 13.40
CA ALA A 221 15.61 16.12 14.60
C ALA A 221 14.80 14.90 15.06
N ASP A 222 13.46 14.99 15.06
CA ASP A 222 12.57 13.89 15.39
C ASP A 222 12.71 12.73 14.38
N PHE A 223 12.82 13.04 13.09
CA PHE A 223 13.10 12.06 12.02
C PHE A 223 14.42 11.32 12.29
N LYS A 224 15.52 12.07 12.53
CA LYS A 224 16.82 11.48 12.84
C LYS A 224 16.77 10.56 14.04
N ASN A 225 16.19 11.05 15.14
CA ASN A 225 16.10 10.31 16.40
C ASN A 225 15.23 9.05 16.26
N PHE A 226 14.11 9.15 15.55
CA PHE A 226 13.21 8.03 15.33
C PHE A 226 13.90 6.91 14.55
N TYR A 227 14.51 7.21 13.40
CA TYR A 227 15.11 6.18 12.56
C TYR A 227 16.39 5.62 13.13
N LYS A 228 17.17 6.41 13.90
CA LYS A 228 18.29 5.87 14.69
C LYS A 228 17.82 4.81 15.69
N GLN A 229 16.77 5.11 16.47
CA GLN A 229 16.21 4.14 17.42
C GLN A 229 15.53 2.96 16.71
N TYR A 230 14.95 3.19 15.56
CA TYR A 230 14.32 2.14 14.74
C TYR A 230 15.36 1.14 14.26
N ASP A 231 16.50 1.59 13.73
CA ASP A 231 17.62 0.75 13.32
C ASP A 231 18.16 -0.09 14.49
N GLU A 232 18.44 0.58 15.63
CA GLU A 232 18.93 -0.11 16.83
C GLU A 232 17.96 -1.21 17.33
N ARG A 233 16.66 -0.91 17.37
CA ARG A 233 15.64 -1.84 17.91
C ARG A 233 15.27 -2.96 16.93
N ARG A 234 15.41 -2.74 15.64
CA ARG A 234 14.95 -3.64 14.58
C ARG A 234 16.10 -4.28 13.80
N ASN A 235 17.34 -3.99 14.20
CA ASN A 235 18.56 -4.45 13.51
C ASN A 235 18.50 -4.14 12.02
N LYS A 236 18.18 -2.87 11.69
CA LYS A 236 18.10 -2.35 10.33
C LYS A 236 19.18 -1.30 10.10
N ASP A 237 19.38 -0.89 8.84
CA ASP A 237 20.37 0.08 8.44
C ASP A 237 19.74 1.06 7.45
N PHE A 238 19.42 2.26 7.94
CA PHE A 238 18.78 3.32 7.17
C PHE A 238 19.61 3.71 5.94
N ILE A 239 20.90 3.96 6.16
CA ILE A 239 21.81 4.50 5.12
C ILE A 239 22.00 3.50 3.99
N LYS A 240 22.17 2.23 4.35
CA LYS A 240 22.31 1.14 3.37
C LYS A 240 21.01 0.95 2.58
N THR A 241 19.85 1.12 3.23
CA THR A 241 18.54 0.87 2.61
C THR A 241 18.09 2.02 1.72
N PHE A 242 18.40 3.27 2.11
CA PHE A 242 18.00 4.49 1.40
C PHE A 242 19.22 5.32 1.00
N PRO A 243 19.99 4.93 -0.01
CA PRO A 243 21.25 5.60 -0.35
C PRO A 243 21.08 7.08 -0.71
N ILE A 244 19.98 7.46 -1.38
CA ILE A 244 19.74 8.85 -1.79
C ILE A 244 19.34 9.73 -0.58
N ILE A 245 18.39 9.25 0.23
CA ILE A 245 17.94 9.98 1.44
C ILE A 245 19.01 9.88 2.53
N GLY A 246 19.78 8.80 2.56
CA GLY A 246 20.83 8.53 3.54
C GLY A 246 21.96 9.57 3.54
N GLU A 247 22.32 10.13 2.38
CA GLU A 247 23.29 11.22 2.30
C GLU A 247 22.83 12.44 3.11
N TRP A 248 21.58 12.86 2.94
CA TRP A 248 21.00 13.94 3.71
C TRP A 248 20.85 13.57 5.18
N TYR A 249 20.34 12.36 5.48
CA TYR A 249 20.16 11.86 6.84
C TYR A 249 21.44 11.88 7.66
N ASN A 250 22.59 11.57 7.06
CA ASN A 250 23.89 11.65 7.72
C ASN A 250 24.27 13.08 8.14
N GLY A 251 23.83 14.06 7.36
CA GLY A 251 24.11 15.48 7.62
C GLY A 251 23.18 16.14 8.66
N LEU A 252 22.13 15.44 9.12
CA LEU A 252 21.26 15.88 10.20
C LEU A 252 21.96 15.67 11.56
#